data_fe0ac1db7ea505ad52417ddf61cd06a2
#
_entry.id   fe0ac1db7ea505ad52417ddf61cd06a2
#
_cell.length_a   1.000
_cell.length_b   1.000
_cell.length_c   1.000
_cell.angle_alpha   90.00
_cell.angle_beta   90.00
_cell.angle_gamma   90.00
#
_symmetry.space_group_name_H-M   'P 1'
#
loop_
_entity.id
_entity.type
_entity.pdbx_description
1 polymer ?
#
loop_
_entity_poly.entity_id
_entity_poly.type
_entity_poly.pdbx_seq_one_letter_code
_entity_poly.pdbx_strand_id
1 'polypeptide(L)'
;MTEDKTIQQVCVLVLDYGSPRSLEDVKEYYTRIRRGHMPSDEELQGLRHKYERIGGQSQLMETTVWQVKQLQEELQNELSFAKVTVVQAHKYIEPLIGDVAKELDHYDTVVVLMMNPYGTDLLNASYLEPLQPFMNDRWKVVQNWAGAPTLVSSWVGRVKDTLCTLPSGATPHYVCTAHSVPLMKGISYDGYVHSLERVMEGIASRLELPNVTLAWQSAGTRGEWLTPTVEAVTEQVGADGYTHVVYIPIGFTCTHMEVSYDLDIERRDQCEQLGMNYVRVPMPDYDTLFVKAMAYGVLDTLLKEG
;
A
#
# COMPACT_ATOMS: atom_id res chain seq x y z
N MET A 1 23.65 42.52 -13.48
CA MET A 1 24.08 41.29 -12.81
C MET A 1 22.83 40.43 -12.69
N THR A 2 22.65 39.48 -13.57
CA THR A 2 21.60 38.45 -13.45
C THR A 2 22.05 37.56 -12.31
N GLU A 3 21.33 37.59 -11.19
CA GLU A 3 21.46 36.57 -10.16
C GLU A 3 21.23 35.22 -10.85
N ASP A 4 22.26 34.40 -10.84
CA ASP A 4 22.21 33.01 -11.27
C ASP A 4 21.27 32.31 -10.27
N LYS A 5 19.97 32.23 -10.60
CA LYS A 5 18.99 31.53 -9.77
C LYS A 5 19.39 30.06 -9.76
N THR A 6 20.09 29.65 -8.72
CA THR A 6 20.40 28.25 -8.48
C THR A 6 19.11 27.46 -8.52
N ILE A 7 19.01 26.49 -9.44
CA ILE A 7 17.82 25.63 -9.58
C ILE A 7 17.70 24.81 -8.30
N GLN A 8 16.57 24.92 -7.62
CA GLN A 8 16.29 24.16 -6.40
C GLN A 8 16.35 22.66 -6.68
N GLN A 9 17.07 21.93 -5.86
CA GLN A 9 17.16 20.47 -5.94
C GLN A 9 16.22 19.83 -4.93
N VAL A 10 15.19 19.14 -5.43
CA VAL A 10 14.18 18.46 -4.62
C VAL A 10 14.37 16.94 -4.75
N CYS A 11 14.53 16.27 -3.63
CA CYS A 11 14.51 14.81 -3.57
C CYS A 11 13.16 14.33 -3.03
N VAL A 12 12.55 13.34 -3.67
CA VAL A 12 11.43 12.59 -3.10
C VAL A 12 11.92 11.20 -2.73
N LEU A 13 11.97 10.92 -1.43
CA LEU A 13 12.34 9.63 -0.88
C LEU A 13 11.09 8.77 -0.71
N VAL A 14 10.90 7.81 -1.62
CA VAL A 14 9.78 6.87 -1.58
C VAL A 14 10.14 5.68 -0.69
N LEU A 15 9.31 5.42 0.31
CA LEU A 15 9.51 4.35 1.28
C LEU A 15 8.45 3.27 1.11
N ASP A 16 8.90 2.04 0.99
CA ASP A 16 8.04 0.87 1.03
C ASP A 16 8.55 -0.21 1.99
N TYR A 17 7.79 -1.28 2.11
CA TYR A 17 8.10 -2.39 3.00
C TYR A 17 9.29 -3.22 2.48
N GLY A 18 9.42 -3.30 1.16
CA GLY A 18 10.31 -4.22 0.46
C GLY A 18 9.74 -5.63 0.41
N SER A 19 10.36 -6.48 -0.38
CA SER A 19 10.01 -7.89 -0.49
C SER A 19 11.27 -8.70 -0.86
N PRO A 20 11.41 -9.96 -0.39
CA PRO A 20 12.46 -10.85 -0.85
C PRO A 20 12.47 -10.96 -2.38
N ARG A 21 13.66 -10.93 -2.97
CA ARG A 21 13.86 -11.07 -4.42
C ARG A 21 13.93 -12.53 -4.84
N SER A 22 14.18 -13.40 -3.86
CA SER A 22 14.27 -14.85 -4.04
C SER A 22 13.91 -15.57 -2.73
N LEU A 23 13.75 -16.88 -2.79
CA LEU A 23 13.50 -17.68 -1.58
C LEU A 23 14.69 -17.70 -0.61
N GLU A 24 15.90 -17.45 -1.10
CA GLU A 24 17.12 -17.36 -0.27
C GLU A 24 17.07 -16.12 0.65
N ASP A 25 16.48 -15.01 0.18
CA ASP A 25 16.39 -13.75 0.92
C ASP A 25 15.35 -13.80 2.07
N VAL A 26 14.40 -14.76 2.02
CA VAL A 26 13.28 -14.81 2.97
C VAL A 26 13.73 -14.85 4.42
N LYS A 27 14.81 -15.57 4.73
CA LYS A 27 15.32 -15.70 6.10
C LYS A 27 15.82 -14.36 6.64
N GLU A 28 16.63 -13.65 5.87
CA GLU A 28 17.18 -12.37 6.28
C GLU A 28 16.07 -11.30 6.38
N TYR A 29 15.21 -11.24 5.37
CA TYR A 29 14.03 -10.38 5.34
C TYR A 29 13.14 -10.58 6.57
N TYR A 30 12.80 -11.82 6.91
CA TYR A 30 11.97 -12.12 8.07
C TYR A 30 12.67 -11.81 9.40
N THR A 31 13.98 -12.02 9.47
CA THR A 31 14.78 -11.63 10.65
C THR A 31 14.74 -10.10 10.85
N ARG A 32 14.85 -9.31 9.78
CA ARG A 32 14.73 -7.84 9.84
C ARG A 32 13.33 -7.39 10.29
N ILE A 33 12.25 -7.99 9.79
CA ILE A 33 10.87 -7.76 10.27
C ILE A 33 10.75 -7.97 11.77
N ARG A 34 11.44 -8.98 12.29
CA ARG A 34 11.48 -9.34 13.74
C ARG A 34 12.53 -8.57 14.52
N ARG A 35 13.00 -7.43 13.99
CA ARG A 35 13.99 -6.55 14.64
C ARG A 35 15.30 -7.30 15.02
N GLY A 36 15.79 -8.18 14.16
CA GLY A 36 16.98 -8.97 14.33
C GLY A 36 16.78 -10.31 15.09
N HIS A 37 15.56 -10.59 15.57
CA HIS A 37 15.26 -11.89 16.20
C HIS A 37 15.03 -12.96 15.13
N MET A 38 15.84 -14.01 15.15
CA MET A 38 15.70 -15.13 14.23
C MET A 38 14.31 -15.77 14.36
N PRO A 39 13.60 -16.00 13.25
CA PRO A 39 12.37 -16.79 13.27
C PRO A 39 12.67 -18.25 13.64
N SER A 40 11.68 -18.96 14.21
CA SER A 40 11.75 -20.41 14.32
C SER A 40 11.74 -21.07 12.93
N ASP A 41 12.18 -22.33 12.86
CA ASP A 41 12.16 -23.07 11.59
C ASP A 41 10.72 -23.20 11.05
N GLU A 42 9.74 -23.37 11.92
CA GLU A 42 8.32 -23.44 11.54
C GLU A 42 7.81 -22.10 10.97
N GLU A 43 8.10 -20.98 11.64
CA GLU A 43 7.74 -19.63 11.17
C GLU A 43 8.41 -19.33 9.82
N LEU A 44 9.70 -19.70 9.69
CA LEU A 44 10.45 -19.50 8.45
C LEU A 44 9.88 -20.33 7.29
N GLN A 45 9.60 -21.61 7.55
CA GLN A 45 8.98 -22.49 6.56
C GLN A 45 7.58 -22.01 6.16
N GLY A 46 6.79 -21.54 7.11
CA GLY A 46 5.46 -20.96 6.84
C GLY A 46 5.53 -19.76 5.89
N LEU A 47 6.43 -18.81 6.15
CA LEU A 47 6.61 -17.66 5.26
C LEU A 47 7.18 -18.08 3.90
N ARG A 48 8.18 -18.97 3.89
CA ARG A 48 8.78 -19.49 2.65
C ARG A 48 7.74 -20.20 1.78
N HIS A 49 6.88 -21.01 2.38
CA HIS A 49 5.78 -21.67 1.69
C HIS A 49 4.83 -20.68 1.01
N LYS A 50 4.48 -19.57 1.69
CA LYS A 50 3.66 -18.51 1.07
C LYS A 50 4.33 -17.95 -0.20
N TYR A 51 5.63 -17.65 -0.14
CA TYR A 51 6.37 -17.20 -1.33
C TYR A 51 6.43 -18.26 -2.42
N GLU A 52 6.68 -19.52 -2.09
CA GLU A 52 6.67 -20.65 -3.06
C GLU A 52 5.32 -20.76 -3.78
N ARG A 53 4.21 -20.63 -3.05
CA ARG A 53 2.84 -20.69 -3.61
C ARG A 53 2.53 -19.56 -4.59
N ILE A 54 3.17 -18.42 -4.47
CA ILE A 54 2.99 -17.27 -5.39
C ILE A 54 4.05 -17.21 -6.49
N GLY A 55 4.88 -18.25 -6.65
CA GLY A 55 5.89 -18.34 -7.70
C GLY A 55 7.32 -17.97 -7.28
N GLY A 56 7.60 -17.91 -5.97
CA GLY A 56 8.94 -17.71 -5.41
C GLY A 56 9.31 -16.26 -5.10
N GLN A 57 8.62 -15.31 -5.65
CA GLN A 57 8.83 -13.88 -5.41
C GLN A 57 7.53 -13.07 -5.56
N SER A 58 7.50 -11.89 -4.96
CA SER A 58 6.41 -10.92 -5.07
C SER A 58 6.67 -9.93 -6.20
N GLN A 59 5.61 -9.42 -6.83
CA GLN A 59 5.70 -8.36 -7.85
C GLN A 59 6.02 -6.98 -7.25
N LEU A 60 5.98 -6.82 -5.92
CA LEU A 60 6.16 -5.54 -5.23
C LEU A 60 7.38 -4.77 -5.73
N MET A 61 8.55 -5.43 -5.77
CA MET A 61 9.81 -4.75 -6.11
C MET A 61 9.80 -4.21 -7.55
N GLU A 62 9.32 -4.97 -8.51
CA GLU A 62 9.24 -4.56 -9.92
C GLU A 62 8.21 -3.44 -10.10
N THR A 63 7.04 -3.60 -9.51
CA THR A 63 5.95 -2.64 -9.59
C THR A 63 6.32 -1.29 -8.98
N THR A 64 6.93 -1.29 -7.79
CA THR A 64 7.31 -0.04 -7.12
C THR A 64 8.44 0.69 -7.86
N VAL A 65 9.37 -0.02 -8.49
CA VAL A 65 10.37 0.60 -9.37
C VAL A 65 9.70 1.34 -10.54
N TRP A 66 8.69 0.76 -11.17
CA TRP A 66 7.94 1.43 -12.23
C TRP A 66 7.17 2.64 -11.69
N GLN A 67 6.47 2.51 -10.55
CA GLN A 67 5.71 3.60 -9.93
C GLN A 67 6.64 4.78 -9.58
N VAL A 68 7.82 4.51 -9.02
CA VAL A 68 8.84 5.53 -8.69
C VAL A 68 9.35 6.25 -9.94
N LYS A 69 9.62 5.51 -11.00
CA LYS A 69 10.04 6.11 -12.28
C LYS A 69 8.97 7.03 -12.85
N GLN A 70 7.71 6.60 -12.87
CA GLN A 70 6.61 7.41 -13.36
C GLN A 70 6.34 8.63 -12.45
N LEU A 71 6.50 8.48 -11.14
CA LEU A 71 6.40 9.59 -10.19
C LEU A 71 7.45 10.65 -10.46
N GLN A 72 8.68 10.26 -10.78
CA GLN A 72 9.74 11.20 -11.17
C GLN A 72 9.35 12.01 -12.41
N GLU A 73 8.84 11.36 -13.45
CA GLU A 73 8.40 12.00 -14.68
C GLU A 73 7.23 12.97 -14.41
N GLU A 74 6.23 12.56 -13.64
CA GLU A 74 5.09 13.39 -13.29
C GLU A 74 5.52 14.62 -12.47
N LEU A 75 6.33 14.45 -11.41
CA LEU A 75 6.78 15.54 -10.57
C LEU A 75 7.72 16.52 -11.29
N GLN A 76 8.58 16.03 -12.20
CA GLN A 76 9.45 16.92 -12.99
C GLN A 76 8.64 17.80 -13.94
N ASN A 77 7.51 17.30 -14.46
CA ASN A 77 6.61 18.10 -15.30
C ASN A 77 5.89 19.18 -14.48
N GLU A 78 5.43 18.85 -13.27
CA GLU A 78 4.71 19.78 -12.39
C GLU A 78 5.65 20.83 -11.75
N LEU A 79 6.88 20.44 -11.40
CA LEU A 79 7.87 21.30 -10.73
C LEU A 79 8.95 21.77 -11.72
N SER A 80 8.55 22.44 -12.81
CA SER A 80 9.45 22.90 -13.86
C SER A 80 10.55 23.90 -13.39
N PHE A 81 10.36 24.52 -12.22
CA PHE A 81 11.31 25.45 -11.59
C PHE A 81 12.37 24.76 -10.72
N ALA A 82 12.25 23.47 -10.48
CA ALA A 82 13.15 22.67 -9.66
C ALA A 82 13.69 21.46 -10.45
N LYS A 83 14.84 20.96 -10.02
CA LYS A 83 15.34 19.65 -10.46
C LYS A 83 14.85 18.61 -9.46
N VAL A 84 13.97 17.70 -9.91
CA VAL A 84 13.41 16.65 -9.10
C VAL A 84 14.19 15.35 -9.27
N THR A 85 14.49 14.68 -8.16
CA THR A 85 15.04 13.33 -8.13
C THR A 85 14.16 12.48 -7.23
N VAL A 86 13.69 11.33 -7.71
CA VAL A 86 12.93 10.37 -6.90
C VAL A 86 13.80 9.16 -6.62
N VAL A 87 14.01 8.85 -5.36
CA VAL A 87 14.79 7.69 -4.88
C VAL A 87 13.91 6.76 -4.06
N GLN A 88 14.20 5.48 -4.09
CA GLN A 88 13.45 4.46 -3.37
C GLN A 88 14.32 3.84 -2.28
N ALA A 89 13.71 3.58 -1.12
CA ALA A 89 14.35 2.85 -0.04
C ALA A 89 13.31 1.93 0.63
N HIS A 90 13.81 0.82 1.17
CA HIS A 90 12.98 -0.22 1.73
C HIS A 90 13.22 -0.39 3.22
N LYS A 91 12.19 -0.86 3.91
CA LYS A 91 12.25 -1.07 5.35
C LYS A 91 13.05 -2.33 5.73
N TYR A 92 12.92 -3.40 4.96
CA TYR A 92 13.42 -4.72 5.33
C TYR A 92 14.29 -5.43 4.27
N ILE A 93 14.53 -4.78 3.14
CA ILE A 93 15.45 -5.25 2.09
C ILE A 93 16.30 -4.08 1.60
N GLU A 94 17.46 -4.34 1.02
CA GLU A 94 18.32 -3.26 0.47
C GLU A 94 17.76 -2.71 -0.85
N PRO A 95 17.97 -1.39 -1.08
CA PRO A 95 18.64 -0.41 -0.21
C PRO A 95 17.78 -0.02 1.00
N LEU A 96 18.37 -0.06 2.20
CA LEU A 96 17.67 0.27 3.44
C LEU A 96 17.45 1.78 3.60
N ILE A 97 16.36 2.16 4.28
CA ILE A 97 15.96 3.57 4.49
C ILE A 97 17.11 4.39 5.07
N GLY A 98 17.77 3.93 6.13
CA GLY A 98 18.84 4.67 6.78
C GLY A 98 20.10 4.79 5.93
N ASP A 99 20.36 3.85 5.02
CA ASP A 99 21.53 3.91 4.14
C ASP A 99 21.32 4.91 3.01
N VAL A 100 20.14 4.93 2.40
CA VAL A 100 19.79 5.93 1.40
C VAL A 100 19.78 7.33 1.99
N ALA A 101 19.26 7.50 3.21
CA ALA A 101 19.15 8.81 3.87
C ALA A 101 20.51 9.52 4.04
N LYS A 102 21.60 8.76 4.24
CA LYS A 102 22.97 9.31 4.36
C LYS A 102 23.42 10.08 3.12
N GLU A 103 22.90 9.72 1.95
CA GLU A 103 23.31 10.28 0.67
C GLU A 103 22.51 11.54 0.28
N LEU A 104 21.48 11.93 1.07
CA LEU A 104 20.53 12.98 0.69
C LEU A 104 20.89 14.38 1.21
N ASP A 105 22.01 14.56 1.88
CA ASP A 105 22.37 15.83 2.52
C ASP A 105 22.59 17.01 1.54
N HIS A 106 22.84 16.69 0.29
CA HIS A 106 23.10 17.70 -0.76
C HIS A 106 21.84 18.29 -1.40
N TYR A 107 20.63 17.77 -1.09
CA TYR A 107 19.37 18.32 -1.60
C TYR A 107 18.87 19.50 -0.77
N ASP A 108 18.25 20.49 -1.43
CA ASP A 108 17.66 21.65 -0.78
C ASP A 108 16.37 21.27 -0.02
N THR A 109 15.63 20.31 -0.56
CA THR A 109 14.41 19.79 0.07
C THR A 109 14.35 18.28 -0.12
N VAL A 110 13.98 17.53 0.93
CA VAL A 110 13.72 16.10 0.88
C VAL A 110 12.27 15.86 1.32
N VAL A 111 11.46 15.29 0.43
CA VAL A 111 10.07 14.91 0.73
C VAL A 111 9.98 13.40 0.90
N VAL A 112 9.56 12.96 2.06
CA VAL A 112 9.37 11.53 2.37
C VAL A 112 7.95 11.12 2.01
N LEU A 113 7.82 10.14 1.11
CA LEU A 113 6.54 9.58 0.70
C LEU A 113 6.51 8.08 1.05
N MET A 114 5.66 7.69 2.01
CA MET A 114 5.41 6.28 2.27
C MET A 114 4.43 5.70 1.24
N MET A 115 4.71 4.48 0.76
CA MET A 115 3.79 3.71 -0.09
C MET A 115 2.61 3.16 0.72
N ASN A 116 1.98 4.07 1.45
CA ASN A 116 0.79 3.87 2.26
C ASN A 116 -0.08 5.13 2.18
N PRO A 117 -1.16 5.12 1.37
CA PRO A 117 -2.05 6.29 1.24
C PRO A 117 -2.70 6.72 2.56
N TYR A 118 -2.91 5.78 3.47
CA TYR A 118 -3.68 5.93 4.71
C TYR A 118 -2.81 6.16 5.94
N GLY A 119 -1.66 6.81 5.74
CA GLY A 119 -0.69 7.05 6.81
C GLY A 119 -1.29 7.82 7.99
N THR A 120 -0.81 7.48 9.17
CA THR A 120 -0.99 8.21 10.43
C THR A 120 0.35 8.27 11.14
N ASP A 121 0.52 9.14 12.12
CA ASP A 121 1.78 9.23 12.86
C ASP A 121 2.23 7.86 13.39
N LEU A 122 1.27 7.07 13.88
CA LEU A 122 1.54 5.73 14.39
C LEU A 122 2.03 4.76 13.30
N LEU A 123 1.33 4.70 12.16
CA LEU A 123 1.69 3.78 11.08
C LEU A 123 2.97 4.20 10.38
N ASN A 124 3.21 5.51 10.28
CA ASN A 124 4.40 6.07 9.66
C ASN A 124 5.64 5.97 10.56
N ALA A 125 5.46 5.94 11.90
CA ALA A 125 6.55 6.01 12.88
C ALA A 125 7.69 5.01 12.57
N SER A 126 7.34 3.78 12.22
CA SER A 126 8.33 2.73 11.95
C SER A 126 9.10 2.88 10.63
N TYR A 127 8.61 3.71 9.70
CA TYR A 127 9.34 4.12 8.49
C TYR A 127 10.22 5.33 8.76
N LEU A 128 9.79 6.23 9.67
CA LEU A 128 10.49 7.46 10.00
C LEU A 128 11.61 7.25 11.04
N GLU A 129 11.55 6.18 11.85
CA GLU A 129 12.56 5.87 12.86
C GLU A 129 14.00 5.86 12.30
N PRO A 130 14.31 5.18 11.17
CA PRO A 130 15.66 5.20 10.59
C PRO A 130 16.08 6.56 10.01
N LEU A 131 15.14 7.47 9.79
CA LEU A 131 15.40 8.81 9.25
C LEU A 131 15.74 9.85 10.34
N GLN A 132 15.38 9.59 11.60
CA GLN A 132 15.52 10.56 12.70
C GLN A 132 16.90 11.22 12.80
N PRO A 133 18.03 10.51 12.59
CA PRO A 133 19.36 11.13 12.66
C PRO A 133 19.64 12.15 11.54
N PHE A 134 18.86 12.13 10.45
CA PHE A 134 19.09 12.94 9.25
C PHE A 134 18.06 14.06 9.09
N MET A 135 16.89 13.92 9.73
CA MET A 135 15.78 14.87 9.59
C MET A 135 16.12 16.24 10.17
N ASN A 136 15.80 17.27 9.41
CA ASN A 136 15.93 18.68 9.77
C ASN A 136 14.87 19.49 9.00
N ASP A 137 14.90 20.83 9.04
CA ASP A 137 13.89 21.71 8.44
C ASP A 137 13.73 21.53 6.92
N ARG A 138 14.70 20.92 6.24
CA ARG A 138 14.62 20.59 4.80
C ARG A 138 13.77 19.33 4.52
N TRP A 139 13.51 18.52 5.55
CA TRP A 139 12.77 17.27 5.42
C TRP A 139 11.28 17.51 5.67
N LYS A 140 10.47 17.08 4.73
CA LYS A 140 9.01 17.15 4.78
C LYS A 140 8.44 15.76 4.67
N VAL A 141 7.34 15.48 5.35
CA VAL A 141 6.73 14.14 5.39
C VAL A 141 5.31 14.20 4.85
N VAL A 142 5.04 13.43 3.81
CA VAL A 142 3.67 13.20 3.34
C VAL A 142 2.98 12.27 4.33
N GLN A 143 2.13 12.83 5.19
CA GLN A 143 1.46 12.07 6.26
C GLN A 143 0.39 11.11 5.72
N ASN A 144 -0.45 11.62 4.82
CA ASN A 144 -1.59 10.89 4.25
C ASN A 144 -1.93 11.48 2.88
N TRP A 145 -2.11 10.61 1.88
CA TRP A 145 -2.47 11.03 0.53
C TRP A 145 -3.73 10.32 -0.01
N ALA A 146 -4.49 9.66 0.89
CA ALA A 146 -5.78 9.04 0.54
C ALA A 146 -6.82 10.05 0.03
N GLY A 147 -6.66 11.34 0.37
CA GLY A 147 -7.49 12.43 -0.14
C GLY A 147 -7.25 12.81 -1.60
N ALA A 148 -6.25 12.24 -2.28
CA ALA A 148 -5.98 12.52 -3.69
C ALA A 148 -7.17 12.09 -4.58
N PRO A 149 -7.77 13.00 -5.37
CA PRO A 149 -8.96 12.68 -6.18
C PRO A 149 -8.72 11.55 -7.19
N THR A 150 -7.48 11.43 -7.68
CA THR A 150 -7.08 10.41 -8.64
C THR A 150 -6.94 9.02 -8.03
N LEU A 151 -6.76 8.89 -6.71
CA LEU A 151 -6.74 7.60 -6.02
C LEU A 151 -8.08 6.88 -6.14
N VAL A 152 -9.17 7.55 -5.80
CA VAL A 152 -10.52 6.99 -5.95
C VAL A 152 -10.83 6.72 -7.43
N SER A 153 -10.42 7.62 -8.35
CA SER A 153 -10.65 7.45 -9.79
C SER A 153 -9.90 6.23 -10.35
N SER A 154 -8.69 5.96 -9.87
CA SER A 154 -7.93 4.76 -10.19
C SER A 154 -8.69 3.49 -9.82
N TRP A 155 -9.25 3.41 -8.62
CA TRP A 155 -10.05 2.27 -8.19
C TRP A 155 -11.38 2.15 -8.94
N VAL A 156 -12.08 3.26 -9.15
CA VAL A 156 -13.37 3.29 -9.90
C VAL A 156 -13.22 2.70 -11.29
N GLY A 157 -12.17 3.05 -12.03
CA GLY A 157 -11.90 2.48 -13.35
C GLY A 157 -11.76 0.95 -13.30
N ARG A 158 -10.92 0.43 -12.40
CA ARG A 158 -10.68 -1.01 -12.24
C ARG A 158 -11.91 -1.79 -11.80
N VAL A 159 -12.63 -1.25 -10.81
CA VAL A 159 -13.87 -1.88 -10.35
C VAL A 159 -14.87 -1.94 -11.50
N LYS A 160 -15.07 -0.83 -12.25
CA LYS A 160 -15.97 -0.79 -13.40
C LYS A 160 -15.61 -1.84 -14.45
N ASP A 161 -14.33 -1.97 -14.80
CA ASP A 161 -13.86 -2.96 -15.76
C ASP A 161 -14.11 -4.39 -15.25
N THR A 162 -13.88 -4.63 -13.96
CA THR A 162 -14.16 -5.92 -13.30
C THR A 162 -15.66 -6.25 -13.34
N LEU A 163 -16.54 -5.28 -13.07
CA LEU A 163 -17.99 -5.47 -13.12
C LEU A 163 -18.47 -5.89 -14.51
N CYS A 164 -17.85 -5.39 -15.58
CA CYS A 164 -18.18 -5.78 -16.95
C CYS A 164 -17.87 -7.27 -17.24
N THR A 165 -17.07 -7.95 -16.41
CA THR A 165 -16.75 -9.37 -16.56
C THR A 165 -17.69 -10.30 -15.82
N LEU A 166 -18.55 -9.76 -14.94
CA LEU A 166 -19.48 -10.57 -14.17
C LEU A 166 -20.60 -11.10 -15.07
N PRO A 167 -21.02 -12.37 -14.90
CA PRO A 167 -22.09 -12.96 -15.69
C PRO A 167 -23.44 -12.30 -15.39
N SER A 168 -24.34 -12.34 -16.37
CA SER A 168 -25.72 -11.92 -16.19
C SER A 168 -26.40 -12.72 -15.07
N GLY A 169 -27.04 -12.03 -14.13
CA GLY A 169 -27.66 -12.65 -12.96
C GLY A 169 -26.72 -12.87 -11.76
N ALA A 170 -25.47 -12.45 -11.86
CA ALA A 170 -24.59 -12.40 -10.68
C ALA A 170 -25.18 -11.50 -9.59
N THR A 171 -25.11 -11.97 -8.35
CA THR A 171 -25.43 -11.18 -7.15
C THR A 171 -24.13 -10.99 -6.34
N PRO A 172 -23.33 -9.97 -6.66
CA PRO A 172 -22.06 -9.74 -5.98
C PRO A 172 -22.24 -9.04 -4.65
N HIS A 173 -21.36 -9.38 -3.68
CA HIS A 173 -21.05 -8.56 -2.54
C HIS A 173 -19.62 -8.01 -2.70
N TYR A 174 -19.40 -6.73 -2.36
CA TYR A 174 -18.12 -6.06 -2.53
C TYR A 174 -17.40 -5.96 -1.20
N VAL A 175 -16.16 -6.44 -1.15
CA VAL A 175 -15.34 -6.42 0.06
C VAL A 175 -14.10 -5.59 -0.19
N CYS A 176 -14.09 -4.37 0.33
CA CYS A 176 -12.88 -3.58 0.40
C CYS A 176 -11.95 -4.14 1.48
N THR A 177 -10.68 -4.39 1.17
CA THR A 177 -9.74 -4.95 2.15
C THR A 177 -8.55 -4.06 2.41
N ALA A 178 -8.03 -4.13 3.64
CA ALA A 178 -6.82 -3.50 4.08
C ALA A 178 -6.12 -4.36 5.15
N HIS A 179 -4.81 -4.09 5.36
CA HIS A 179 -4.08 -4.79 6.41
C HIS A 179 -4.63 -4.44 7.79
N SER A 180 -4.90 -5.44 8.62
CA SER A 180 -5.27 -5.24 10.01
C SER A 180 -4.10 -4.68 10.82
N VAL A 181 -4.39 -4.00 11.90
CA VAL A 181 -3.38 -3.51 12.85
C VAL A 181 -3.69 -3.99 14.25
N PRO A 182 -2.64 -4.30 15.07
CA PRO A 182 -2.85 -4.73 16.45
C PRO A 182 -3.42 -3.59 17.29
N LEU A 183 -4.48 -3.88 18.05
CA LEU A 183 -5.10 -2.90 18.93
C LEU A 183 -4.28 -2.74 20.20
N MET A 184 -3.70 -1.55 20.39
CA MET A 184 -2.94 -1.21 21.60
C MET A 184 -3.75 -0.28 22.49
N LYS A 185 -3.73 -0.56 23.81
CA LYS A 185 -4.48 0.23 24.80
C LYS A 185 -4.10 1.72 24.74
N GLY A 186 -5.10 2.56 24.58
CA GLY A 186 -4.91 4.03 24.54
C GLY A 186 -4.49 4.59 23.19
N ILE A 187 -4.41 3.76 22.15
CA ILE A 187 -4.10 4.18 20.78
C ILE A 187 -5.41 4.20 19.97
N SER A 188 -5.69 5.31 19.28
CA SER A 188 -6.76 5.39 18.28
C SER A 188 -6.24 5.04 16.89
N TYR A 189 -7.02 4.26 16.17
CA TYR A 189 -6.82 3.94 14.75
C TYR A 189 -7.85 4.60 13.85
N ASP A 190 -8.67 5.50 14.38
CA ASP A 190 -9.78 6.16 13.68
C ASP A 190 -9.32 6.86 12.40
N GLY A 191 -8.16 7.52 12.44
CA GLY A 191 -7.60 8.19 11.27
C GLY A 191 -7.32 7.22 10.10
N TYR A 192 -6.83 6.02 10.41
CA TYR A 192 -6.60 4.95 9.42
C TYR A 192 -7.92 4.41 8.87
N VAL A 193 -8.82 4.02 9.76
CA VAL A 193 -10.14 3.47 9.41
C VAL A 193 -10.95 4.46 8.58
N HIS A 194 -11.13 5.69 9.06
CA HIS A 194 -11.89 6.73 8.34
C HIS A 194 -11.30 7.08 6.97
N SER A 195 -9.96 7.02 6.81
CA SER A 195 -9.34 7.28 5.51
C SER A 195 -9.68 6.17 4.50
N LEU A 196 -9.72 4.91 4.93
CA LEU A 196 -10.14 3.76 4.11
C LEU A 196 -11.63 3.81 3.81
N GLU A 197 -12.48 4.10 4.81
CA GLU A 197 -13.92 4.25 4.64
C GLU A 197 -14.25 5.32 3.59
N ARG A 198 -13.61 6.49 3.63
CA ARG A 198 -13.82 7.55 2.63
C ARG A 198 -13.47 7.10 1.20
N VAL A 199 -12.40 6.33 1.03
CA VAL A 199 -12.04 5.79 -0.29
C VAL A 199 -13.08 4.74 -0.73
N MET A 200 -13.47 3.84 0.15
CA MET A 200 -14.53 2.85 -0.08
C MET A 200 -15.86 3.52 -0.47
N GLU A 201 -16.32 4.50 0.30
CA GLU A 201 -17.54 5.27 0.02
C GLU A 201 -17.44 6.04 -1.31
N GLY A 202 -16.28 6.60 -1.61
CA GLY A 202 -16.01 7.28 -2.88
C GLY A 202 -16.14 6.35 -4.09
N ILE A 203 -15.69 5.10 -3.97
CA ILE A 203 -15.83 4.06 -5.00
C ILE A 203 -17.31 3.64 -5.10
N ALA A 204 -17.91 3.29 -3.96
CA ALA A 204 -19.28 2.80 -3.87
C ALA A 204 -20.29 3.81 -4.44
N SER A 205 -20.16 5.07 -4.04
CA SER A 205 -21.04 6.15 -4.53
C SER A 205 -20.92 6.41 -6.03
N ARG A 206 -19.70 6.40 -6.58
CA ARG A 206 -19.50 6.66 -8.02
C ARG A 206 -19.97 5.54 -8.94
N LEU A 207 -20.03 4.32 -8.42
CA LEU A 207 -20.44 3.13 -9.17
C LEU A 207 -21.80 2.59 -8.71
N GLU A 208 -22.46 3.28 -7.77
CA GLU A 208 -23.76 2.89 -7.20
C GLU A 208 -23.73 1.43 -6.70
N LEU A 209 -22.60 1.03 -6.05
CA LEU A 209 -22.45 -0.34 -5.57
C LEU A 209 -23.33 -0.58 -4.36
N PRO A 210 -24.23 -1.57 -4.40
CA PRO A 210 -24.91 -2.05 -3.20
C PRO A 210 -23.98 -2.92 -2.37
N ASN A 211 -24.21 -3.03 -1.07
CA ASN A 211 -23.60 -4.07 -0.23
C ASN A 211 -22.05 -4.09 -0.26
N VAL A 212 -21.45 -2.97 0.14
CA VAL A 212 -19.99 -2.84 0.28
C VAL A 212 -19.60 -2.94 1.75
N THR A 213 -18.58 -3.75 2.06
CA THR A 213 -18.06 -3.94 3.42
C THR A 213 -16.56 -3.69 3.45
N LEU A 214 -16.05 -2.98 4.47
CA LEU A 214 -14.62 -2.92 4.77
C LEU A 214 -14.24 -4.09 5.68
N ALA A 215 -13.23 -4.86 5.29
CA ALA A 215 -12.74 -6.01 6.03
C ALA A 215 -11.21 -5.96 6.18
N TRP A 216 -10.71 -6.60 7.24
CA TRP A 216 -9.30 -6.56 7.60
C TRP A 216 -8.66 -7.91 7.34
N GLN A 217 -7.47 -7.90 6.70
CA GLN A 217 -6.70 -9.10 6.40
C GLN A 217 -5.34 -9.11 7.11
N SER A 218 -4.68 -10.26 7.08
CA SER A 218 -3.30 -10.44 7.54
C SER A 218 -3.10 -10.11 9.03
N ALA A 219 -4.13 -10.30 9.87
CA ALA A 219 -4.03 -10.15 11.30
C ALA A 219 -3.04 -11.16 11.90
N GLY A 220 -2.24 -10.73 12.88
CA GLY A 220 -1.35 -11.63 13.60
C GLY A 220 -2.09 -12.57 14.55
N THR A 221 -1.40 -13.63 14.99
CA THR A 221 -1.97 -14.68 15.86
C THR A 221 -2.07 -14.29 17.34
N ARG A 222 -1.51 -13.14 17.74
CA ARG A 222 -1.46 -12.69 19.13
C ARG A 222 -2.08 -11.32 19.28
N GLY A 223 -2.82 -11.13 20.40
CA GLY A 223 -3.48 -9.85 20.72
C GLY A 223 -4.79 -9.65 19.99
N GLU A 224 -5.35 -8.48 20.16
CA GLU A 224 -6.58 -8.04 19.47
C GLU A 224 -6.20 -7.25 18.22
N TRP A 225 -7.01 -7.37 17.18
CA TRP A 225 -6.78 -6.76 15.87
C TRP A 225 -8.07 -6.12 15.37
N LEU A 226 -7.97 -5.24 14.38
CA LEU A 226 -9.16 -4.66 13.75
C LEU A 226 -10.05 -5.75 13.15
N THR A 227 -11.37 -5.57 13.32
CA THR A 227 -12.43 -6.46 12.84
C THR A 227 -13.50 -5.66 12.09
N PRO A 228 -14.34 -6.30 11.22
CA PRO A 228 -14.37 -7.75 10.94
C PRO A 228 -13.19 -8.22 10.08
N THR A 229 -12.77 -9.48 10.26
CA THR A 229 -11.75 -10.07 9.41
C THR A 229 -12.32 -10.42 8.04
N VAL A 230 -11.47 -10.47 7.01
CA VAL A 230 -11.89 -10.84 5.66
C VAL A 230 -12.48 -12.25 5.60
N GLU A 231 -11.97 -13.17 6.44
CA GLU A 231 -12.50 -14.53 6.60
C GLU A 231 -13.97 -14.51 7.07
N ALA A 232 -14.23 -13.80 8.16
CA ALA A 232 -15.56 -13.71 8.75
C ALA A 232 -16.57 -13.05 7.81
N VAL A 233 -16.14 -11.98 7.10
CA VAL A 233 -16.99 -11.34 6.09
C VAL A 233 -17.28 -12.30 4.94
N THR A 234 -16.31 -13.06 4.47
CA THR A 234 -16.51 -14.04 3.39
C THR A 234 -17.51 -15.12 3.80
N GLU A 235 -17.44 -15.63 5.04
CA GLU A 235 -18.40 -16.61 5.57
C GLU A 235 -19.82 -16.02 5.63
N GLN A 236 -19.94 -14.79 6.13
CA GLN A 236 -21.24 -14.12 6.22
C GLN A 236 -21.87 -13.90 4.84
N VAL A 237 -21.06 -13.45 3.86
CA VAL A 237 -21.50 -13.24 2.47
C VAL A 237 -22.03 -14.55 1.84
N GLY A 238 -21.38 -15.67 2.13
CA GLY A 238 -21.86 -17.00 1.72
C GLY A 238 -23.18 -17.38 2.37
N ALA A 239 -23.29 -17.14 3.69
CA ALA A 239 -24.53 -17.41 4.45
C ALA A 239 -25.71 -16.55 3.97
N ASP A 240 -25.45 -15.32 3.52
CA ASP A 240 -26.44 -14.39 2.98
C ASP A 240 -26.88 -14.74 1.55
N GLY A 241 -26.27 -15.75 0.92
CA GLY A 241 -26.67 -16.29 -0.39
C GLY A 241 -26.18 -15.49 -1.61
N TYR A 242 -25.13 -14.69 -1.47
CA TYR A 242 -24.49 -14.05 -2.60
C TYR A 242 -23.79 -15.09 -3.49
N THR A 243 -23.77 -14.85 -4.80
CA THR A 243 -23.14 -15.76 -5.76
C THR A 243 -21.69 -15.44 -6.04
N HIS A 244 -21.27 -14.19 -5.79
CA HIS A 244 -19.94 -13.67 -6.06
C HIS A 244 -19.44 -12.81 -4.90
N VAL A 245 -18.16 -12.93 -4.58
CA VAL A 245 -17.46 -11.97 -3.73
C VAL A 245 -16.45 -11.21 -4.59
N VAL A 246 -16.56 -9.88 -4.63
CA VAL A 246 -15.65 -9.01 -5.36
C VAL A 246 -14.74 -8.29 -4.37
N TYR A 247 -13.49 -8.73 -4.26
CA TYR A 247 -12.50 -8.12 -3.40
C TYR A 247 -11.86 -6.90 -4.05
N ILE A 248 -11.80 -5.79 -3.33
CA ILE A 248 -11.20 -4.51 -3.73
C ILE A 248 -10.11 -4.18 -2.70
N PRO A 249 -8.84 -4.54 -2.94
CA PRO A 249 -7.78 -4.42 -1.94
C PRO A 249 -7.25 -2.99 -1.81
N ILE A 250 -8.14 -2.05 -1.42
CA ILE A 250 -7.86 -0.60 -1.39
C ILE A 250 -6.72 -0.22 -0.45
N GLY A 251 -6.47 -1.03 0.60
CA GLY A 251 -5.43 -0.78 1.59
C GLY A 251 -3.99 -1.00 1.11
N PHE A 252 -3.81 -1.39 -0.16
CA PHE A 252 -2.50 -1.72 -0.73
C PHE A 252 -2.23 -0.94 -2.01
N THR A 253 -0.94 -0.80 -2.32
CA THR A 253 -0.46 0.05 -3.43
C THR A 253 -0.05 -0.73 -4.67
N CYS A 254 0.12 -2.04 -4.54
CA CYS A 254 0.49 -2.94 -5.65
C CYS A 254 0.19 -4.40 -5.30
N THR A 255 0.30 -5.27 -6.31
CA THR A 255 0.29 -6.73 -6.12
C THR A 255 1.53 -7.16 -5.34
N HIS A 256 1.31 -7.79 -4.20
CA HIS A 256 2.36 -8.31 -3.33
C HIS A 256 1.90 -9.61 -2.63
N MET A 257 2.73 -10.17 -1.76
CA MET A 257 2.50 -11.48 -1.17
C MET A 257 1.12 -11.59 -0.47
N GLU A 258 0.72 -10.60 0.31
CA GLU A 258 -0.57 -10.62 1.02
C GLU A 258 -1.79 -10.47 0.09
N VAL A 259 -1.64 -9.88 -1.09
CA VAL A 259 -2.67 -9.89 -2.13
C VAL A 259 -2.69 -11.24 -2.84
N SER A 260 -1.51 -11.71 -3.30
CA SER A 260 -1.41 -12.94 -4.10
C SER A 260 -1.66 -14.20 -3.30
N TYR A 261 -1.30 -14.24 -2.01
CA TYR A 261 -1.50 -15.40 -1.16
C TYR A 261 -2.82 -15.31 -0.37
N ASP A 262 -2.98 -14.26 0.45
CA ASP A 262 -4.10 -14.20 1.37
C ASP A 262 -5.46 -14.03 0.62
N LEU A 263 -5.46 -13.30 -0.53
CA LEU A 263 -6.68 -13.16 -1.35
C LEU A 263 -6.74 -14.17 -2.49
N ASP A 264 -5.73 -14.20 -3.39
CA ASP A 264 -5.83 -14.99 -4.63
C ASP A 264 -5.70 -16.50 -4.40
N ILE A 265 -5.24 -16.94 -3.22
CA ILE A 265 -5.18 -18.36 -2.82
C ILE A 265 -6.19 -18.63 -1.70
N GLU A 266 -5.96 -18.12 -0.49
CA GLU A 266 -6.78 -18.50 0.67
C GLU A 266 -8.24 -18.06 0.56
N ARG A 267 -8.52 -16.83 0.12
CA ARG A 267 -9.91 -16.36 -0.02
C ARG A 267 -10.60 -17.00 -1.23
N ARG A 268 -9.88 -17.28 -2.29
CA ARG A 268 -10.43 -18.05 -3.41
C ARG A 268 -10.86 -19.43 -2.95
N ASP A 269 -9.98 -20.17 -2.25
CA ASP A 269 -10.29 -21.51 -1.74
C ASP A 269 -11.51 -21.46 -0.80
N GLN A 270 -11.62 -20.43 0.07
CA GLN A 270 -12.77 -20.27 0.94
C GLN A 270 -14.07 -19.99 0.16
N CYS A 271 -14.02 -19.12 -0.85
CA CYS A 271 -15.18 -18.88 -1.70
C CYS A 271 -15.67 -20.14 -2.40
N GLU A 272 -14.75 -20.94 -2.94
CA GLU A 272 -15.05 -22.21 -3.59
C GLU A 272 -15.71 -23.20 -2.62
N GLN A 273 -15.20 -23.32 -1.39
CA GLN A 273 -15.79 -24.15 -0.34
C GLN A 273 -17.21 -23.73 0.04
N LEU A 274 -17.50 -22.41 -0.04
CA LEU A 274 -18.81 -21.83 0.24
C LEU A 274 -19.74 -21.82 -1.00
N GLY A 275 -19.28 -22.33 -2.14
CA GLY A 275 -20.05 -22.35 -3.39
C GLY A 275 -20.19 -20.99 -4.07
N MET A 276 -19.32 -20.03 -3.74
CA MET A 276 -19.29 -18.69 -4.33
C MET A 276 -18.17 -18.56 -5.36
N ASN A 277 -18.34 -17.62 -6.28
CA ASN A 277 -17.29 -17.24 -7.21
C ASN A 277 -16.41 -16.13 -6.59
N TYR A 278 -15.11 -16.36 -6.62
CA TYR A 278 -14.09 -15.39 -6.23
C TYR A 278 -13.78 -14.45 -7.39
N VAL A 279 -13.78 -13.16 -7.13
CA VAL A 279 -13.36 -12.10 -8.07
C VAL A 279 -12.49 -11.10 -7.32
N ARG A 280 -11.33 -10.76 -7.87
CA ARG A 280 -10.48 -9.68 -7.31
C ARG A 280 -10.26 -8.58 -8.35
N VAL A 281 -10.50 -7.34 -7.95
CA VAL A 281 -10.21 -6.16 -8.75
C VAL A 281 -8.69 -6.02 -8.90
N PRO A 282 -8.15 -5.84 -10.13
CA PRO A 282 -6.71 -5.69 -10.34
C PRO A 282 -6.12 -4.55 -9.51
N MET A 283 -4.90 -4.77 -9.01
CA MET A 283 -4.16 -3.75 -8.26
C MET A 283 -3.71 -2.58 -9.16
N PRO A 284 -3.44 -1.39 -8.59
CA PRO A 284 -2.95 -0.24 -9.35
C PRO A 284 -1.45 -0.35 -9.70
N ASP A 285 -1.02 -1.53 -10.12
CA ASP A 285 0.39 -1.87 -10.34
C ASP A 285 1.08 -0.90 -11.33
N TYR A 286 0.49 -0.72 -12.51
CA TYR A 286 1.03 0.12 -13.59
C TYR A 286 0.02 1.22 -13.97
N ASP A 287 -0.59 1.85 -12.96
CA ASP A 287 -1.63 2.86 -13.17
C ASP A 287 -1.12 4.29 -13.02
N THR A 288 -1.23 5.05 -14.09
CA THR A 288 -0.84 6.47 -14.10
C THR A 288 -1.73 7.35 -13.19
N LEU A 289 -3.02 7.02 -12.99
CA LEU A 289 -3.87 7.76 -12.05
C LEU A 289 -3.44 7.54 -10.61
N PHE A 290 -2.95 6.33 -10.29
CA PHE A 290 -2.37 6.03 -8.99
C PHE A 290 -1.07 6.82 -8.78
N VAL A 291 -0.19 6.89 -9.78
CA VAL A 291 1.03 7.72 -9.74
C VAL A 291 0.68 9.19 -9.54
N LYS A 292 -0.37 9.71 -10.20
CA LYS A 292 -0.85 11.08 -9.97
C LYS A 292 -1.36 11.30 -8.55
N ALA A 293 -1.92 10.28 -7.90
CA ALA A 293 -2.28 10.37 -6.49
C ALA A 293 -1.05 10.48 -5.57
N MET A 294 0.02 9.75 -5.89
CA MET A 294 1.32 9.89 -5.19
C MET A 294 1.90 11.30 -5.38
N ALA A 295 1.92 11.79 -6.63
CA ALA A 295 2.39 13.14 -6.95
C ALA A 295 1.57 14.22 -6.23
N TYR A 296 0.25 14.08 -6.16
CA TYR A 296 -0.62 14.97 -5.39
C TYR A 296 -0.17 15.06 -3.92
N GLY A 297 0.12 13.94 -3.26
CA GLY A 297 0.59 13.94 -1.87
C GLY A 297 1.89 14.73 -1.69
N VAL A 298 2.85 14.59 -2.61
CA VAL A 298 4.11 15.32 -2.60
C VAL A 298 3.87 16.82 -2.81
N LEU A 299 3.10 17.19 -3.84
CA LEU A 299 2.82 18.59 -4.19
C LEU A 299 2.03 19.29 -3.09
N ASP A 300 1.01 18.67 -2.52
CA ASP A 300 0.22 19.21 -1.40
C ASP A 300 1.10 19.48 -0.17
N THR A 301 2.05 18.58 0.12
CA THR A 301 3.01 18.77 1.23
C THR A 301 3.95 19.95 0.97
N LEU A 302 4.47 20.09 -0.25
CA LEU A 302 5.34 21.22 -0.62
C LEU A 302 4.61 22.55 -0.55
N LEU A 303 3.32 22.61 -0.91
CA LEU A 303 2.51 23.84 -0.91
C LEU A 303 2.06 24.26 0.49
N LYS A 304 1.85 23.35 1.42
CA LYS A 304 1.38 23.68 2.79
C LYS A 304 2.46 24.27 3.69
N GLU A 305 3.69 24.04 3.36
CA GLU A 305 4.83 24.46 4.18
C GLU A 305 5.71 25.54 3.50
N GLY A 306 5.30 26.07 2.37
CA GLY A 306 5.87 27.22 1.67
C GLY A 306 5.09 28.50 2.01
#